data_d1cc6d9bd86b347f4055109f1f250a7f
#
_entry.id   d1cc6d9bd86b347f4055109f1f250a7f
#
_cell.length_a   1.000
_cell.length_b   1.000
_cell.length_c   1.000
_cell.angle_alpha   90.00
_cell.angle_beta   90.00
_cell.angle_gamma   90.00
#
_symmetry.space_group_name_H-M   'P 1'
#
loop_
_entity.id
_entity.type
_entity.pdbx_description
1 polymer ?
#
loop_
_entity_poly.entity_id
_entity_poly.type
_entity_poly.pdbx_seq_one_letter_code
_entity_poly.pdbx_strand_id
1 'polypeptide(L)'
;MKRIPFIHLMAVTMVWLIAFNVVPALGPRAAEVQTRAEAGQNADAEFQAMLARVDGAQLELQNGRPAAFKALWSRRDDITLSGGFGGTIEKGWEQINRRLDWVGTQFSKGTNTIERVVANASGDLGYVVQIEHLRFHVPGQAAESRRDYRVTMVFRRESEGWRIVHRQADSQMTKQPAQ
;
A
#
# COMPACT_ATOMS: atom_id res chain seq x y z
N MET A 1 -23.42 -10.58 -86.82
CA MET A 1 -22.96 -9.26 -86.36
C MET A 1 -23.34 -9.07 -84.94
N LYS A 2 -22.42 -9.29 -83.99
CA LYS A 2 -22.61 -9.05 -82.57
C LYS A 2 -21.57 -8.04 -82.08
N ARG A 3 -22.02 -6.90 -81.58
CA ARG A 3 -21.19 -5.81 -81.06
C ARG A 3 -20.80 -6.15 -79.61
N ILE A 4 -19.52 -6.02 -79.30
CA ILE A 4 -18.97 -6.17 -77.94
C ILE A 4 -18.90 -4.78 -77.31
N PRO A 5 -19.38 -4.55 -76.08
CA PRO A 5 -19.24 -3.26 -75.43
C PRO A 5 -17.87 -3.10 -74.78
N PHE A 6 -17.29 -1.94 -74.95
CA PHE A 6 -16.05 -1.46 -74.35
C PHE A 6 -16.30 -1.21 -72.85
N ILE A 7 -15.59 -1.91 -71.95
CA ILE A 7 -15.58 -1.65 -70.53
C ILE A 7 -14.47 -0.64 -70.24
N HIS A 8 -14.85 0.55 -69.79
CA HIS A 8 -13.90 1.53 -69.24
C HIS A 8 -13.45 1.14 -67.87
N LEU A 9 -12.18 0.81 -67.74
CA LEU A 9 -11.53 0.55 -66.41
C LEU A 9 -11.13 1.92 -65.81
N MET A 10 -11.90 2.41 -64.81
CA MET A 10 -11.52 3.57 -64.05
C MET A 10 -10.48 3.12 -63.00
N ALA A 11 -9.24 3.59 -63.17
CA ALA A 11 -8.21 3.45 -62.14
C ALA A 11 -8.47 4.47 -61.03
N VAL A 12 -8.88 3.97 -59.85
CA VAL A 12 -8.99 4.80 -58.64
C VAL A 12 -7.61 4.86 -57.98
N THR A 13 -6.91 5.96 -58.17
CA THR A 13 -5.67 6.27 -57.45
C THR A 13 -5.99 6.67 -56.01
N MET A 14 -5.76 5.77 -55.05
CA MET A 14 -5.90 6.01 -53.63
C MET A 14 -4.66 6.75 -53.13
N VAL A 15 -4.79 8.06 -52.94
CA VAL A 15 -3.74 8.89 -52.34
C VAL A 15 -3.78 8.67 -50.82
N TRP A 16 -2.77 7.98 -50.28
CA TRP A 16 -2.54 7.88 -48.83
C TRP A 16 -1.95 9.20 -48.34
N LEU A 17 -2.76 10.01 -47.66
CA LEU A 17 -2.29 11.14 -46.87
C LEU A 17 -1.67 10.58 -45.57
N ILE A 18 -0.35 10.45 -45.51
CA ILE A 18 0.39 10.20 -44.28
C ILE A 18 0.38 11.53 -43.52
N ALA A 19 -0.53 11.64 -42.55
CA ALA A 19 -0.50 12.71 -41.60
C ALA A 19 0.69 12.47 -40.64
N PHE A 20 1.81 13.17 -40.87
CA PHE A 20 2.88 13.26 -39.85
C PHE A 20 2.33 14.04 -38.66
N ASN A 21 1.96 13.34 -37.57
CA ASN A 21 1.76 13.96 -36.28
C ASN A 21 3.13 14.43 -35.77
N VAL A 22 3.49 15.66 -36.05
CA VAL A 22 4.62 16.34 -35.43
C VAL A 22 4.18 16.64 -33.98
N VAL A 23 4.53 15.77 -33.05
CA VAL A 23 4.43 16.07 -31.62
C VAL A 23 5.46 17.17 -31.33
N PRO A 24 5.05 18.38 -30.93
CA PRO A 24 6.02 19.43 -30.63
C PRO A 24 6.92 18.96 -29.49
N ALA A 25 8.24 19.02 -29.68
CA ALA A 25 9.20 18.73 -28.61
C ALA A 25 8.94 19.71 -27.46
N LEU A 26 8.61 19.17 -26.29
CA LEU A 26 8.46 19.95 -25.06
C LEU A 26 9.78 20.68 -24.79
N GLY A 27 9.72 21.97 -24.51
CA GLY A 27 10.90 22.73 -24.12
C GLY A 27 11.49 22.15 -22.80
N PRO A 28 12.79 22.38 -22.52
CA PRO A 28 13.49 21.72 -21.39
C PRO A 28 12.78 21.88 -20.03
N ARG A 29 12.14 23.00 -19.78
CA ARG A 29 11.37 23.26 -18.55
C ARG A 29 10.07 22.45 -18.48
N ALA A 30 9.40 22.24 -19.59
CA ALA A 30 8.18 21.40 -19.65
C ALA A 30 8.52 19.91 -19.50
N ALA A 31 9.65 19.47 -20.05
CA ALA A 31 10.16 18.12 -19.87
C ALA A 31 10.53 17.84 -18.39
N GLU A 32 11.15 18.80 -17.72
CA GLU A 32 11.50 18.67 -16.29
C GLU A 32 10.25 18.61 -15.41
N VAL A 33 9.23 19.43 -15.66
CA VAL A 33 7.94 19.40 -14.96
C VAL A 33 7.24 18.06 -15.17
N GLN A 34 7.23 17.54 -16.38
CA GLN A 34 6.61 16.26 -16.69
C GLN A 34 7.35 15.09 -16.02
N THR A 35 8.68 15.06 -16.07
CA THR A 35 9.49 14.04 -15.37
C THR A 35 9.25 14.06 -13.86
N ARG A 36 9.10 15.24 -13.26
CA ARG A 36 8.81 15.39 -11.83
C ARG A 36 7.40 14.91 -11.48
N ALA A 37 6.42 15.18 -12.34
CA ALA A 37 5.03 14.70 -12.16
C ALA A 37 4.96 13.17 -12.27
N GLU A 38 5.63 12.57 -13.24
CA GLU A 38 5.71 11.12 -13.43
C GLU A 38 6.41 10.44 -12.25
N ALA A 39 7.51 11.01 -11.75
CA ALA A 39 8.19 10.53 -10.56
C ALA A 39 7.30 10.59 -9.31
N GLY A 40 6.48 11.64 -9.16
CA GLY A 40 5.49 11.76 -8.09
C GLY A 40 4.40 10.70 -8.17
N GLN A 41 3.83 10.48 -9.35
CA GLN A 41 2.81 9.44 -9.57
C GLN A 41 3.35 8.02 -9.31
N ASN A 42 4.57 7.73 -9.72
CA ASN A 42 5.23 6.46 -9.44
C ASN A 42 5.44 6.26 -7.93
N ALA A 43 5.87 7.30 -7.21
CA ALA A 43 6.07 7.26 -5.77
C ALA A 43 4.77 6.97 -5.02
N ASP A 44 3.67 7.58 -5.43
CA ASP A 44 2.34 7.34 -4.87
C ASP A 44 1.87 5.91 -5.16
N ALA A 45 2.05 5.42 -6.39
CA ALA A 45 1.69 4.05 -6.76
C ALA A 45 2.47 3.00 -5.96
N GLU A 46 3.77 3.20 -5.75
CA GLU A 46 4.60 2.33 -4.92
C GLU A 46 4.16 2.34 -3.46
N PHE A 47 3.78 3.50 -2.93
CA PHE A 47 3.27 3.59 -1.57
C PHE A 47 1.92 2.88 -1.42
N GLN A 48 0.99 3.05 -2.36
CA GLN A 48 -0.29 2.31 -2.37
C GLN A 48 -0.08 0.79 -2.47
N ALA A 49 0.87 0.34 -3.29
CA ALA A 49 1.25 -1.07 -3.36
C ALA A 49 1.81 -1.58 -2.02
N MET A 50 2.60 -0.77 -1.31
CA MET A 50 3.08 -1.10 0.04
C MET A 50 1.93 -1.26 1.01
N LEU A 51 0.93 -0.36 0.99
CA LEU A 51 -0.24 -0.43 1.87
C LEU A 51 -1.05 -1.71 1.63
N ALA A 52 -1.27 -2.09 0.37
CA ALA A 52 -1.94 -3.35 0.03
C ALA A 52 -1.18 -4.58 0.56
N ARG A 53 0.16 -4.56 0.50
CA ARG A 53 0.99 -5.61 1.10
C ARG A 53 0.87 -5.65 2.63
N VAL A 54 0.80 -4.48 3.28
CA VAL A 54 0.58 -4.39 4.74
C VAL A 54 -0.75 -5.00 5.12
N ASP A 55 -1.82 -4.65 4.41
CA ASP A 55 -3.17 -5.16 4.69
C ASP A 55 -3.22 -6.70 4.60
N GLY A 56 -2.66 -7.28 3.54
CA GLY A 56 -2.58 -8.72 3.38
C GLY A 56 -1.69 -9.40 4.44
N ALA A 57 -0.51 -8.83 4.73
CA ALA A 57 0.42 -9.36 5.71
C ALA A 57 -0.11 -9.28 7.15
N GLN A 58 -0.90 -8.27 7.45
CA GLN A 58 -1.57 -8.11 8.73
C GLN A 58 -2.67 -9.17 8.93
N LEU A 59 -3.41 -9.51 7.87
CA LEU A 59 -4.36 -10.62 7.91
C LEU A 59 -3.64 -11.96 8.17
N GLU A 60 -2.46 -12.16 7.57
CA GLU A 60 -1.63 -13.33 7.86
C GLU A 60 -1.21 -13.39 9.34
N LEU A 61 -0.75 -12.26 9.90
CA LEU A 61 -0.39 -12.15 11.32
C LEU A 61 -1.57 -12.54 12.23
N GLN A 62 -2.79 -12.08 11.89
CA GLN A 62 -4.04 -12.40 12.61
C GLN A 62 -4.48 -13.86 12.46
N ASN A 63 -3.81 -14.61 11.62
CA ASN A 63 -3.97 -16.05 11.42
C ASN A 63 -2.75 -16.86 11.90
N GLY A 64 -1.94 -16.28 12.78
CA GLY A 64 -0.79 -16.96 13.38
C GLY A 64 0.44 -17.04 12.48
N ARG A 65 0.50 -16.29 11.40
CA ARG A 65 1.58 -16.29 10.41
C ARG A 65 2.28 -14.93 10.33
N PRO A 66 3.17 -14.58 11.27
CA PRO A 66 3.77 -13.25 11.37
C PRO A 66 4.82 -12.94 10.30
N ALA A 67 5.32 -13.93 9.58
CA ALA A 67 6.49 -13.79 8.71
C ALA A 67 6.33 -12.70 7.63
N ALA A 68 5.17 -12.65 6.95
CA ALA A 68 4.90 -11.65 5.92
C ALA A 68 4.89 -10.23 6.49
N PHE A 69 4.24 -10.01 7.65
CA PHE A 69 4.20 -8.71 8.29
C PHE A 69 5.57 -8.27 8.80
N LYS A 70 6.34 -9.18 9.39
CA LYS A 70 7.73 -8.96 9.82
C LYS A 70 8.63 -8.55 8.65
N ALA A 71 8.43 -9.10 7.45
CA ALA A 71 9.22 -8.77 6.27
C ALA A 71 9.02 -7.32 5.77
N LEU A 72 7.94 -6.65 6.16
CA LEU A 72 7.65 -5.26 5.76
C LEU A 72 8.32 -4.21 6.65
N TRP A 73 8.88 -4.61 7.77
CA TRP A 73 9.55 -3.69 8.70
C TRP A 73 10.99 -3.39 8.28
N SER A 74 11.42 -2.16 8.56
CA SER A 74 12.84 -1.81 8.54
C SER A 74 13.64 -2.68 9.52
N ARG A 75 14.94 -2.85 9.25
CA ARG A 75 15.87 -3.61 10.11
C ARG A 75 16.77 -2.70 10.95
N ARG A 76 16.48 -1.40 10.95
CA ARG A 76 17.27 -0.41 11.68
C ARG A 76 16.89 -0.37 13.17
N ASP A 77 17.73 0.30 13.97
CA ASP A 77 17.53 0.43 15.41
C ASP A 77 16.64 1.62 15.80
N ASP A 78 16.31 2.48 14.83
CA ASP A 78 15.45 3.66 15.05
C ASP A 78 13.96 3.39 14.91
N ILE A 79 13.56 2.15 14.65
CA ILE A 79 12.15 1.75 14.48
C ILE A 79 11.47 1.48 15.82
N THR A 80 10.16 1.72 15.88
CA THR A 80 9.39 1.57 17.12
C THR A 80 8.02 0.93 16.90
N LEU A 81 7.55 0.17 17.90
CA LEU A 81 6.23 -0.43 17.93
C LEU A 81 5.56 -0.19 19.28
N SER A 82 4.41 0.47 19.28
CA SER A 82 3.46 0.53 20.39
C SER A 82 2.28 -0.36 20.03
N GLY A 83 2.24 -1.57 20.57
CA GLY A 83 1.28 -2.60 20.16
C GLY A 83 -0.10 -2.44 20.80
N GLY A 84 -1.15 -2.84 20.08
CA GLY A 84 -2.56 -2.76 20.53
C GLY A 84 -2.92 -3.63 21.74
N PHE A 85 -2.03 -4.52 22.15
CA PHE A 85 -2.16 -5.26 23.43
C PHE A 85 -1.61 -4.48 24.62
N GLY A 86 -1.18 -3.24 24.43
CA GLY A 86 -0.54 -2.44 25.48
C GLY A 86 0.91 -2.89 25.76
N GLY A 87 1.44 -2.45 26.89
CA GLY A 87 2.82 -2.68 27.30
C GLY A 87 3.71 -1.47 27.01
N THR A 88 5.01 -1.70 27.02
CA THR A 88 6.02 -0.69 26.68
C THR A 88 6.19 -0.54 25.17
N ILE A 89 6.91 0.49 24.76
CA ILE A 89 7.29 0.70 23.37
C ILE A 89 8.50 -0.17 23.07
N GLU A 90 8.38 -1.08 22.12
CA GLU A 90 9.48 -1.83 21.57
C GLU A 90 10.30 -0.92 20.64
N LYS A 91 11.64 -0.95 20.76
CA LYS A 91 12.57 -0.20 19.93
C LYS A 91 13.60 -1.13 19.28
N GLY A 92 13.84 -0.90 17.99
CA GLY A 92 14.77 -1.70 17.20
C GLY A 92 14.21 -3.04 16.76
N TRP A 93 14.83 -3.58 15.68
CA TRP A 93 14.29 -4.78 15.03
C TRP A 93 14.18 -5.99 15.96
N GLU A 94 15.15 -6.20 16.81
CA GLU A 94 15.16 -7.41 17.66
C GLU A 94 13.97 -7.47 18.61
N GLN A 95 13.62 -6.35 19.27
CA GLN A 95 12.48 -6.30 20.18
C GLN A 95 11.16 -6.45 19.41
N ILE A 96 11.02 -5.74 18.28
CA ILE A 96 9.83 -5.80 17.43
C ILE A 96 9.65 -7.20 16.86
N ASN A 97 10.71 -7.86 16.42
CA ASN A 97 10.66 -9.22 15.90
C ASN A 97 10.08 -10.19 16.93
N ARG A 98 10.57 -10.17 18.18
CA ARG A 98 10.04 -11.00 19.28
C ARG A 98 8.58 -10.66 19.60
N ARG A 99 8.25 -9.36 19.61
CA ARG A 99 6.86 -8.91 19.86
C ARG A 99 5.90 -9.43 18.81
N LEU A 100 6.27 -9.37 17.54
CA LEU A 100 5.43 -9.85 16.44
C LEU A 100 5.27 -11.38 16.43
N ASP A 101 6.29 -12.13 16.82
CA ASP A 101 6.17 -13.57 17.03
C ASP A 101 5.15 -13.89 18.13
N TRP A 102 5.25 -13.20 19.27
CA TRP A 102 4.27 -13.35 20.34
C TRP A 102 2.85 -12.95 19.89
N VAL A 103 2.70 -11.82 19.17
CA VAL A 103 1.38 -11.37 18.65
C VAL A 103 0.76 -12.45 17.76
N GLY A 104 1.56 -13.10 16.90
CA GLY A 104 1.10 -14.21 16.07
C GLY A 104 0.48 -15.36 16.86
N THR A 105 0.92 -15.60 18.10
CA THR A 105 0.34 -16.65 18.94
C THR A 105 -1.01 -16.25 19.57
N GLN A 106 -1.42 -15.00 19.48
CA GLN A 106 -2.64 -14.49 20.13
C GLN A 106 -3.89 -14.59 19.25
N PHE A 107 -3.72 -14.89 17.94
CA PHE A 107 -4.79 -14.86 16.97
C PHE A 107 -4.91 -16.16 16.18
N SER A 108 -6.13 -16.54 15.88
CA SER A 108 -6.47 -17.57 14.89
C SER A 108 -7.79 -17.24 14.21
N LYS A 109 -8.00 -17.76 13.00
CA LYS A 109 -9.22 -17.55 12.20
C LYS A 109 -9.59 -16.05 12.08
N GLY A 110 -8.58 -15.22 11.97
CA GLY A 110 -8.72 -13.77 11.94
C GLY A 110 -9.29 -13.26 10.63
N THR A 111 -10.13 -12.25 10.74
CA THR A 111 -10.55 -11.37 9.63
C THR A 111 -10.40 -9.93 10.08
N ASN A 112 -10.15 -9.02 9.13
CA ASN A 112 -10.13 -7.60 9.43
C ASN A 112 -10.87 -6.79 8.36
N THR A 113 -11.36 -5.63 8.78
CA THR A 113 -11.79 -4.56 7.89
C THR A 113 -11.00 -3.32 8.26
N ILE A 114 -10.47 -2.64 7.26
CA ILE A 114 -9.64 -1.44 7.45
C ILE A 114 -10.43 -0.23 6.95
N GLU A 115 -10.70 0.69 7.87
CA GLU A 115 -11.20 2.02 7.56
C GLU A 115 -10.03 3.00 7.51
N ARG A 116 -9.59 3.35 6.31
CA ARG A 116 -8.46 4.25 6.10
C ARG A 116 -8.91 5.70 6.16
N VAL A 117 -8.52 6.40 7.24
CA VAL A 117 -8.85 7.82 7.44
C VAL A 117 -7.97 8.70 6.55
N VAL A 118 -6.67 8.40 6.50
CA VAL A 118 -5.72 9.09 5.63
C VAL A 118 -4.55 8.19 5.29
N ALA A 119 -4.07 8.29 4.05
CA ALA A 119 -2.80 7.74 3.59
C ALA A 119 -2.11 8.81 2.75
N ASN A 120 -0.88 9.16 3.09
CA ASN A 120 -0.12 10.17 2.38
C ASN A 120 1.37 9.82 2.38
N ALA A 121 2.04 10.13 1.28
CA ALA A 121 3.49 10.02 1.16
C ALA A 121 4.05 11.28 0.51
N SER A 122 5.23 11.71 0.97
CA SER A 122 5.98 12.83 0.40
C SER A 122 7.47 12.56 0.52
N GLY A 123 8.17 12.53 -0.60
CA GLY A 123 9.57 12.14 -0.66
C GLY A 123 9.76 10.71 -0.15
N ASP A 124 10.60 10.55 0.86
CA ASP A 124 10.96 9.24 1.43
C ASP A 124 10.17 8.88 2.70
N LEU A 125 9.17 9.67 3.06
CA LEU A 125 8.30 9.41 4.20
C LEU A 125 6.85 9.28 3.78
N GLY A 126 6.15 8.34 4.40
CA GLY A 126 4.72 8.15 4.26
C GLY A 126 4.08 7.80 5.60
N TYR A 127 2.79 8.03 5.71
CA TYR A 127 2.04 7.63 6.90
C TYR A 127 0.61 7.24 6.55
N VAL A 128 0.02 6.43 7.42
CA VAL A 128 -1.41 6.15 7.42
C VAL A 128 -1.98 6.35 8.81
N VAL A 129 -3.24 6.80 8.85
CA VAL A 129 -4.08 6.74 10.05
C VAL A 129 -5.34 5.96 9.66
N GLN A 130 -5.71 4.97 10.45
CA GLN A 130 -6.80 4.06 10.13
C GLN A 130 -7.46 3.48 11.38
N ILE A 131 -8.66 2.93 11.21
CA ILE A 131 -9.30 2.06 12.18
C ILE A 131 -9.22 0.63 11.63
N GLU A 132 -8.81 -0.29 12.47
CA GLU A 132 -8.74 -1.71 12.16
C GLU A 132 -9.79 -2.45 12.99
N HIS A 133 -10.76 -3.06 12.34
CA HIS A 133 -11.82 -3.85 12.96
C HIS A 133 -11.47 -5.34 12.85
N LEU A 134 -11.05 -5.94 13.94
CA LEU A 134 -10.63 -7.33 13.99
C LEU A 134 -11.73 -8.23 14.53
N ARG A 135 -11.89 -9.39 13.88
CA ARG A 135 -12.60 -10.55 14.43
C ARG A 135 -11.65 -11.72 14.41
N PHE A 136 -11.57 -12.46 15.50
CA PHE A 136 -10.61 -13.55 15.62
C PHE A 136 -11.04 -14.51 16.73
N HIS A 137 -10.39 -15.66 16.79
CA HIS A 137 -10.45 -16.55 17.94
C HIS A 137 -9.11 -16.49 18.69
N VAL A 138 -9.18 -16.41 20.01
CA VAL A 138 -8.02 -16.71 20.84
C VAL A 138 -7.74 -18.22 20.69
N PRO A 139 -6.49 -18.63 20.42
CA PRO A 139 -6.18 -20.04 20.29
C PRO A 139 -6.66 -20.87 21.50
N GLY A 140 -7.36 -21.96 21.21
CA GLY A 140 -7.99 -22.81 22.22
C GLY A 140 -9.37 -22.35 22.72
N GLN A 141 -9.87 -21.20 22.27
CA GLN A 141 -11.23 -20.72 22.62
C GLN A 141 -12.19 -20.88 21.44
N ALA A 142 -13.41 -21.32 21.74
CA ALA A 142 -14.45 -21.49 20.71
C ALA A 142 -15.14 -20.16 20.34
N ALA A 143 -15.22 -19.22 21.29
CA ALA A 143 -15.89 -17.94 21.08
C ALA A 143 -15.09 -17.00 20.18
N GLU A 144 -15.79 -16.31 19.25
CA GLU A 144 -15.20 -15.22 18.48
C GLU A 144 -14.99 -13.99 19.39
N SER A 145 -13.85 -13.37 19.25
CA SER A 145 -13.48 -12.12 19.90
C SER A 145 -13.46 -10.98 18.86
N ARG A 146 -13.72 -9.77 19.33
CA ARG A 146 -13.65 -8.54 18.53
C ARG A 146 -12.69 -7.57 19.17
N ARG A 147 -11.98 -6.83 18.32
CA ARG A 147 -11.14 -5.73 18.79
C ARG A 147 -11.01 -4.67 17.70
N ASP A 148 -11.24 -3.43 18.09
CA ASP A 148 -11.02 -2.28 17.23
C ASP A 148 -9.76 -1.55 17.69
N TYR A 149 -8.93 -1.14 16.73
CA TYR A 149 -7.73 -0.36 16.99
C TYR A 149 -7.75 0.94 16.21
N ARG A 150 -7.36 2.04 16.86
CA ARG A 150 -6.86 3.22 16.18
C ARG A 150 -5.40 2.98 15.89
N VAL A 151 -5.03 3.15 14.63
CA VAL A 151 -3.67 2.80 14.18
C VAL A 151 -3.06 3.96 13.42
N THR A 152 -1.82 4.27 13.78
CA THR A 152 -0.92 5.10 12.97
C THR A 152 0.28 4.27 12.59
N MET A 153 0.64 4.29 11.31
CA MET A 153 1.91 3.73 10.83
C MET A 153 2.66 4.81 10.06
N VAL A 154 3.98 4.84 10.28
CA VAL A 154 4.93 5.65 9.51
C VAL A 154 5.80 4.72 8.69
N PHE A 155 6.04 5.13 7.46
CA PHE A 155 6.83 4.40 6.48
C PHE A 155 8.01 5.26 6.03
N ARG A 156 9.11 4.62 5.73
CA ARG A 156 10.29 5.23 5.11
C ARG A 156 10.65 4.45 3.86
N ARG A 157 11.00 5.18 2.80
CA ARG A 157 11.58 4.58 1.60
C ARG A 157 13.05 4.30 1.88
N GLU A 158 13.44 3.06 1.76
CA GLU A 158 14.81 2.56 1.87
C GLU A 158 15.28 2.05 0.49
N SER A 159 16.50 1.58 0.38
CA SER A 159 17.06 1.09 -0.89
C SER A 159 16.24 -0.04 -1.54
N GLU A 160 15.58 -0.84 -0.73
CA GLU A 160 14.74 -1.96 -1.18
C GLU A 160 13.24 -1.62 -1.21
N GLY A 161 12.87 -0.33 -1.20
CA GLY A 161 11.49 0.16 -1.20
C GLY A 161 10.97 0.56 0.17
N TRP A 162 9.66 0.75 0.25
CA TRP A 162 9.01 1.20 1.47
C TRP A 162 9.11 0.18 2.60
N ARG A 163 9.37 0.67 3.84
CA ARG A 163 9.43 -0.12 5.08
C ARG A 163 8.64 0.55 6.19
N ILE A 164 8.00 -0.25 7.05
CA ILE A 164 7.39 0.25 8.30
C ILE A 164 8.53 0.64 9.25
N VAL A 165 8.49 1.87 9.77
CA VAL A 165 9.45 2.37 10.77
C VAL A 165 8.80 2.67 12.09
N HIS A 166 7.48 2.88 12.11
CA HIS A 166 6.71 3.05 13.33
C HIS A 166 5.30 2.50 13.16
N ARG A 167 4.79 1.86 14.21
CA ARG A 167 3.36 1.56 14.36
C ARG A 167 2.94 1.84 15.79
N GLN A 168 1.87 2.58 15.92
CA GLN A 168 1.12 2.69 17.14
C GLN A 168 -0.28 2.11 16.92
N ALA A 169 -0.75 1.33 17.86
CA ALA A 169 -2.13 0.85 17.91
C ALA A 169 -2.65 0.95 19.34
N ASP A 170 -3.87 1.40 19.53
CA ASP A 170 -4.58 1.37 20.79
C ASP A 170 -6.06 1.02 20.57
N SER A 171 -6.71 0.50 21.59
CA SER A 171 -8.12 0.11 21.57
C SER A 171 -9.04 1.09 22.30
N GLN A 172 -8.54 2.26 22.69
CA GLN A 172 -9.32 3.26 23.41
C GLN A 172 -10.22 4.05 22.43
N MET A 173 -11.38 3.48 22.07
CA MET A 173 -12.30 4.07 21.10
C MET A 173 -13.26 5.10 21.73
N THR A 174 -13.46 5.06 23.03
CA THR A 174 -14.36 5.97 23.74
C THR A 174 -13.57 7.10 24.40
N LYS A 175 -14.09 8.33 24.29
CA LYS A 175 -13.54 9.49 25.00
C LYS A 175 -13.56 9.24 26.50
N GLN A 176 -12.46 9.52 27.17
CA GLN A 176 -12.35 9.45 28.63
C GLN A 176 -12.35 10.86 29.21
N PRO A 177 -13.10 11.13 30.30
CA PRO A 177 -12.96 12.38 31.04
C PRO A 177 -11.58 12.46 31.70
N ALA A 178 -11.10 13.67 31.92
CA ALA A 178 -9.93 13.88 32.76
C ALA A 178 -10.27 13.44 34.19
N GLN A 179 -9.38 12.65 34.79
CA GLN A 179 -9.48 12.22 36.18
C GLN A 179 -8.76 13.20 37.09
#